data_8191e8ffe1c60da0c24b647f213a1bfe
#
_entry.id   8191e8ffe1c60da0c24b647f213a1bfe
#
_cell.length_a   1.000
_cell.length_b   1.000
_cell.length_c   1.000
_cell.angle_alpha   90.00
_cell.angle_beta   90.00
_cell.angle_gamma   90.00
#
_symmetry.space_group_name_H-M   'P 1'
#
loop_
_entity.id
_entity.type
_entity.pdbx_description
1 polymer ?
#
loop_
_entity_poly.entity_id
_entity_poly.type
_entity_poly.pdbx_seq_one_letter_code
_entity_poly.pdbx_strand_id
1 'polypeptide(L)'
;MVKSWDVLATVNFLESHVKKNEPILDIGCYASEVIVALHKLGYSNLTGADLDPNLKRMPYQDCIRYEIVNFMHTKFEDASFQAITSISVIEHDFDGQALLKEMSRLLRPGGYFIASFDYWPEKIDTSGTRFFGMDWKIFSKAEINEFVTEAAAYRLHPIGEMRYEGNDKPIDCAAKQYTFGWLVLSKSV
;
A
#
# COMPACT_ATOMS: atom_id res chain seq x y z
N MET A 1 14.66 7.24 13.14
CA MET A 1 13.66 7.39 12.06
C MET A 1 13.53 6.02 11.40
N VAL A 2 12.59 5.22 11.87
CA VAL A 2 12.50 3.77 11.54
C VAL A 2 11.66 3.52 10.28
N LYS A 3 10.81 4.46 9.87
CA LYS A 3 9.76 4.31 8.87
C LYS A 3 10.16 4.66 7.42
N SER A 4 11.44 4.77 7.10
CA SER A 4 11.86 5.23 5.76
C SER A 4 12.28 4.10 4.82
N TRP A 5 12.46 2.87 5.30
CA TRP A 5 12.98 1.80 4.45
C TRP A 5 11.92 1.28 3.47
N ASP A 6 10.65 1.22 3.88
CA ASP A 6 9.52 0.79 3.05
C ASP A 6 9.23 1.79 1.91
N VAL A 7 9.30 3.09 2.22
CA VAL A 7 9.24 4.16 1.20
C VAL A 7 10.40 3.99 0.22
N LEU A 8 11.63 3.81 0.73
CA LEU A 8 12.81 3.62 -0.13
C LEU A 8 12.71 2.35 -0.98
N ALA A 9 12.27 1.22 -0.39
CA ALA A 9 12.06 -0.03 -1.12
C ALA A 9 11.02 0.15 -2.23
N THR A 10 9.91 0.83 -1.93
CA THR A 10 8.84 1.12 -2.90
C THR A 10 9.33 2.00 -4.04
N VAL A 11 10.04 3.09 -3.72
CA VAL A 11 10.60 3.99 -4.75
C VAL A 11 11.62 3.26 -5.62
N ASN A 12 12.55 2.51 -5.04
CA ASN A 12 13.57 1.75 -5.79
C ASN A 12 12.92 0.68 -6.70
N PHE A 13 11.87 0.02 -6.21
CA PHE A 13 11.13 -0.94 -7.03
C PHE A 13 10.47 -0.24 -8.22
N LEU A 14 9.78 0.87 -7.98
CA LEU A 14 9.12 1.63 -9.05
C LEU A 14 10.12 2.18 -10.07
N GLU A 15 11.27 2.70 -9.64
CA GLU A 15 12.32 3.17 -10.55
C GLU A 15 12.87 2.08 -11.45
N SER A 16 12.89 0.83 -10.98
CA SER A 16 13.39 -0.32 -11.72
C SER A 16 12.36 -0.96 -12.66
N HIS A 17 11.04 -0.78 -12.41
CA HIS A 17 9.99 -1.55 -13.08
C HIS A 17 8.92 -0.70 -13.77
N VAL A 18 8.80 0.59 -13.45
CA VAL A 18 7.73 1.46 -13.96
C VAL A 18 8.31 2.71 -14.61
N LYS A 19 7.92 2.99 -15.85
CA LYS A 19 8.38 4.18 -16.56
C LYS A 19 7.80 5.45 -15.94
N LYS A 20 8.53 6.56 -16.05
CA LYS A 20 8.16 7.85 -15.42
C LYS A 20 6.81 8.43 -15.88
N ASN A 21 6.34 8.06 -17.06
CA ASN A 21 5.05 8.52 -17.61
C ASN A 21 3.89 7.53 -17.39
N GLU A 22 4.15 6.36 -16.80
CA GLU A 22 3.09 5.40 -16.50
C GLU A 22 2.23 5.87 -15.31
N PRO A 23 0.92 5.56 -15.34
CA PRO A 23 0.00 5.98 -14.29
C PRO A 23 0.23 5.19 -13.00
N ILE A 24 0.41 5.92 -11.90
CA ILE A 24 0.57 5.38 -10.54
C ILE A 24 -0.51 5.95 -9.63
N LEU A 25 -1.14 5.08 -8.84
CA LEU A 25 -2.06 5.44 -7.77
C LEU A 25 -1.41 5.19 -6.41
N ASP A 26 -1.46 6.17 -5.51
CA ASP A 26 -1.10 6.01 -4.10
C ASP A 26 -2.37 6.06 -3.25
N ILE A 27 -2.73 4.96 -2.59
CA ILE A 27 -3.92 4.86 -1.73
C ILE A 27 -3.55 5.10 -0.26
N GLY A 28 -4.43 5.77 0.48
CA GLY A 28 -4.12 6.24 1.83
C GLY A 28 -3.03 7.30 1.80
N CYS A 29 -3.05 8.15 0.77
CA CYS A 29 -1.94 9.02 0.42
C CYS A 29 -1.86 10.32 1.25
N TYR A 30 -2.81 10.60 2.14
CA TYR A 30 -2.71 11.79 2.98
C TYR A 30 -1.46 11.69 3.89
N ALA A 31 -0.62 12.69 3.80
CA ALA A 31 0.71 12.73 4.43
C ALA A 31 1.70 11.65 3.94
N SER A 32 1.40 10.95 2.84
CA SER A 32 2.33 10.00 2.22
C SER A 32 3.56 10.71 1.65
N GLU A 33 4.74 10.15 1.94
CA GLU A 33 6.00 10.61 1.37
C GLU A 33 6.22 10.05 -0.05
N VAL A 34 5.60 8.91 -0.38
CA VAL A 34 5.86 8.17 -1.64
C VAL A 34 5.46 8.98 -2.85
N ILE A 35 4.22 9.46 -2.92
CA ILE A 35 3.72 10.18 -4.10
C ILE A 35 4.48 11.48 -4.35
N VAL A 36 4.90 12.17 -3.27
CA VAL A 36 5.72 13.38 -3.34
C VAL A 36 7.14 13.08 -3.81
N ALA A 37 7.73 11.98 -3.32
CA ALA A 37 9.05 11.53 -3.74
C ALA A 37 9.04 11.15 -5.24
N LEU A 38 8.03 10.41 -5.69
CA LEU A 38 7.88 10.04 -7.10
C LEU A 38 7.77 11.27 -8.01
N HIS A 39 6.98 12.28 -7.61
CA HIS A 39 6.90 13.53 -8.35
C HIS A 39 8.28 14.20 -8.49
N LYS A 40 9.04 14.32 -7.39
CA LYS A 40 10.40 14.90 -7.39
C LYS A 40 11.39 14.09 -8.23
N LEU A 41 11.16 12.79 -8.38
CA LEU A 41 11.96 11.91 -9.24
C LEU A 41 11.52 11.95 -10.72
N GLY A 42 10.55 12.80 -11.07
CA GLY A 42 10.12 13.04 -12.44
C GLY A 42 9.00 12.12 -12.95
N TYR A 43 8.28 11.42 -12.08
CA TYR A 43 7.04 10.76 -12.46
C TYR A 43 5.96 11.80 -12.75
N SER A 44 5.29 11.69 -13.89
CA SER A 44 4.38 12.71 -14.40
C SER A 44 2.90 12.35 -14.37
N ASN A 45 2.56 11.10 -14.07
CA ASN A 45 1.19 10.62 -14.08
C ASN A 45 0.82 10.00 -12.73
N LEU A 46 0.63 10.88 -11.73
CA LEU A 46 0.43 10.51 -10.34
C LEU A 46 -0.97 10.85 -9.87
N THR A 47 -1.61 9.89 -9.22
CA THR A 47 -2.91 10.06 -8.56
C THR A 47 -2.80 9.62 -7.11
N GLY A 48 -3.24 10.46 -6.17
CA GLY A 48 -3.38 10.11 -4.75
C GLY A 48 -4.84 9.98 -4.35
N ALA A 49 -5.19 8.94 -3.61
CA ALA A 49 -6.53 8.68 -3.11
C ALA A 49 -6.55 8.49 -1.60
N ASP A 50 -7.47 9.17 -0.91
CA ASP A 50 -7.65 9.08 0.53
C ASP A 50 -9.08 9.44 0.93
N LEU A 51 -9.49 9.07 2.14
CA LEU A 51 -10.75 9.49 2.75
C LEU A 51 -10.62 10.84 3.49
N ASP A 52 -9.39 11.25 3.84
CA ASP A 52 -9.16 12.47 4.63
C ASP A 52 -9.40 13.73 3.78
N PRO A 53 -10.32 14.63 4.19
CA PRO A 53 -10.57 15.88 3.48
C PRO A 53 -9.35 16.83 3.45
N ASN A 54 -8.38 16.64 4.35
CA ASN A 54 -7.12 17.40 4.33
C ASN A 54 -6.20 17.04 3.16
N LEU A 55 -6.55 16.06 2.37
CA LEU A 55 -5.89 15.75 1.09
C LEU A 55 -5.70 16.99 0.21
N LYS A 56 -6.61 17.96 0.33
CA LYS A 56 -6.53 19.28 -0.32
C LYS A 56 -5.32 20.13 0.11
N ARG A 57 -4.60 19.74 1.18
CA ARG A 57 -3.39 20.41 1.66
C ARG A 57 -2.11 19.75 1.20
N MET A 58 -2.21 18.62 0.50
CA MET A 58 -1.04 17.95 -0.07
C MET A 58 -0.33 18.85 -1.08
N PRO A 59 1.01 18.80 -1.16
CA PRO A 59 1.76 19.63 -2.10
C PRO A 59 1.53 19.19 -3.56
N TYR A 60 1.93 20.06 -4.50
CA TYR A 60 1.92 19.80 -5.96
C TYR A 60 0.54 19.50 -6.55
N GLN A 61 -0.50 20.20 -6.08
CA GLN A 61 -1.89 20.07 -6.54
C GLN A 61 -2.05 20.27 -8.07
N ASP A 62 -1.17 21.05 -8.69
CA ASP A 62 -1.16 21.29 -10.14
C ASP A 62 -0.50 20.15 -10.94
N CYS A 63 0.22 19.24 -10.27
CA CYS A 63 1.02 18.19 -10.89
C CYS A 63 0.57 16.78 -10.49
N ILE A 64 -0.03 16.63 -9.32
CA ILE A 64 -0.54 15.38 -8.77
C ILE A 64 -2.05 15.50 -8.63
N ARG A 65 -2.78 14.55 -9.21
CA ARG A 65 -4.23 14.47 -9.04
C ARG A 65 -4.56 13.88 -7.67
N TYR A 66 -5.32 14.59 -6.84
CA TYR A 66 -5.77 14.10 -5.54
C TYR A 66 -7.29 13.91 -5.51
N GLU A 67 -7.75 12.72 -5.10
CA GLU A 67 -9.15 12.34 -5.06
C GLU A 67 -9.56 11.89 -3.65
N ILE A 68 -10.59 12.54 -3.09
CA ILE A 68 -11.19 12.11 -1.82
C ILE A 68 -12.19 10.99 -2.15
N VAL A 69 -11.76 9.74 -1.92
CA VAL A 69 -12.53 8.55 -2.31
C VAL A 69 -12.17 7.35 -1.44
N ASN A 70 -13.15 6.47 -1.23
CA ASN A 70 -12.88 5.14 -0.70
C ASN A 70 -12.17 4.30 -1.76
N PHE A 71 -10.90 3.99 -1.54
CA PHE A 71 -10.06 3.26 -2.48
C PHE A 71 -10.43 1.77 -2.64
N MET A 72 -11.35 1.25 -1.81
CA MET A 72 -11.93 -0.09 -2.01
C MET A 72 -13.10 -0.09 -3.01
N HIS A 73 -13.61 1.08 -3.39
CA HIS A 73 -14.72 1.25 -4.33
C HIS A 73 -14.59 2.58 -5.07
N THR A 74 -13.69 2.63 -6.05
CA THR A 74 -13.41 3.85 -6.79
C THR A 74 -14.24 3.98 -8.07
N LYS A 75 -14.23 5.18 -8.66
CA LYS A 75 -14.80 5.44 -9.99
C LYS A 75 -13.73 5.47 -11.08
N PHE A 76 -12.50 5.07 -10.77
CA PHE A 76 -11.46 4.97 -11.79
C PHE A 76 -11.79 3.85 -12.77
N GLU A 77 -11.34 4.00 -14.00
CA GLU A 77 -11.57 3.02 -15.07
C GLU A 77 -10.76 1.73 -14.82
N ASP A 78 -11.24 0.62 -15.37
CA ASP A 78 -10.54 -0.66 -15.32
C ASP A 78 -9.19 -0.54 -16.02
N ALA A 79 -8.18 -1.24 -15.51
CA ALA A 79 -6.83 -1.27 -16.08
C ALA A 79 -6.24 0.13 -16.34
N SER A 80 -6.51 1.09 -15.44
CA SER A 80 -6.07 2.48 -15.56
C SER A 80 -4.69 2.75 -14.95
N PHE A 81 -4.17 1.88 -14.08
CA PHE A 81 -2.90 2.09 -13.39
C PHE A 81 -1.87 0.99 -13.68
N GLN A 82 -0.60 1.39 -13.83
CA GLN A 82 0.54 0.47 -13.95
C GLN A 82 1.05 0.05 -12.58
N ALA A 83 0.95 0.90 -11.58
CA ALA A 83 1.27 0.56 -10.20
C ALA A 83 0.29 1.22 -9.23
N ILE A 84 0.05 0.54 -8.10
CA ILE A 84 -0.69 1.05 -6.96
C ILE A 84 0.17 0.87 -5.72
N THR A 85 0.39 1.94 -4.95
CA THR A 85 1.11 1.92 -3.68
C THR A 85 0.16 2.07 -2.49
N SER A 86 0.47 1.39 -1.40
CA SER A 86 -0.31 1.37 -0.15
C SER A 86 0.66 1.25 1.03
N ILE A 87 1.11 2.37 1.57
CA ILE A 87 2.16 2.40 2.58
C ILE A 87 1.57 2.69 3.95
N SER A 88 1.59 1.68 4.83
CA SER A 88 1.00 1.74 6.18
C SER A 88 -0.49 2.12 6.14
N VAL A 89 -1.28 1.39 5.36
CA VAL A 89 -2.71 1.63 5.16
C VAL A 89 -3.54 0.39 5.48
N ILE A 90 -3.11 -0.78 4.99
CA ILE A 90 -3.92 -2.00 5.07
C ILE A 90 -4.04 -2.60 6.46
N GLU A 91 -3.28 -2.09 7.44
CA GLU A 91 -3.42 -2.40 8.86
C GLU A 91 -4.61 -1.72 9.54
N HIS A 92 -5.34 -0.81 8.86
CA HIS A 92 -6.47 -0.05 9.40
C HIS A 92 -7.79 -0.49 8.81
N ASP A 93 -8.52 -1.34 9.53
CA ASP A 93 -9.92 -1.79 9.30
C ASP A 93 -10.29 -1.96 7.81
N PHE A 94 -9.53 -2.79 7.10
CA PHE A 94 -9.73 -3.00 5.69
C PHE A 94 -10.48 -4.31 5.40
N ASP A 95 -11.33 -4.28 4.40
CA ASP A 95 -11.90 -5.46 3.78
C ASP A 95 -10.92 -5.99 2.72
N GLY A 96 -10.20 -7.07 3.05
CA GLY A 96 -9.18 -7.66 2.19
C GLY A 96 -9.72 -8.06 0.83
N GLN A 97 -10.92 -8.62 0.77
CA GLN A 97 -11.54 -9.05 -0.49
C GLN A 97 -11.93 -7.86 -1.36
N ALA A 98 -12.58 -6.86 -0.77
CA ALA A 98 -12.94 -5.64 -1.49
C ALA A 98 -11.70 -4.92 -2.02
N LEU A 99 -10.65 -4.81 -1.20
CA LEU A 99 -9.37 -4.22 -1.60
C LEU A 99 -8.75 -4.99 -2.77
N LEU A 100 -8.55 -6.31 -2.64
CA LEU A 100 -7.89 -7.13 -3.66
C LEU A 100 -8.67 -7.11 -4.99
N LYS A 101 -10.00 -7.16 -4.92
CA LYS A 101 -10.88 -7.06 -6.10
C LYS A 101 -10.69 -5.73 -6.80
N GLU A 102 -10.68 -4.62 -6.05
CA GLU A 102 -10.55 -3.28 -6.62
C GLU A 102 -9.13 -3.06 -7.16
N MET A 103 -8.08 -3.46 -6.43
CA MET A 103 -6.70 -3.36 -6.91
C MET A 103 -6.49 -4.14 -8.20
N SER A 104 -7.04 -5.36 -8.27
CA SER A 104 -7.01 -6.14 -9.49
C SER A 104 -7.77 -5.46 -10.65
N ARG A 105 -8.94 -4.90 -10.40
CA ARG A 105 -9.70 -4.18 -11.43
C ARG A 105 -8.93 -2.99 -11.98
N LEU A 106 -8.31 -2.21 -11.10
CA LEU A 106 -7.61 -0.97 -11.45
C LEU A 106 -6.27 -1.20 -12.15
N LEU A 107 -5.56 -2.28 -11.79
CA LEU A 107 -4.26 -2.59 -12.38
C LEU A 107 -4.38 -3.07 -13.82
N ARG A 108 -3.46 -2.62 -14.65
CA ARG A 108 -3.20 -3.19 -15.97
C ARG A 108 -2.65 -4.61 -15.83
N PRO A 109 -2.84 -5.50 -16.82
CA PRO A 109 -2.08 -6.74 -16.90
C PRO A 109 -0.58 -6.45 -16.80
N GLY A 110 0.16 -7.18 -15.96
CA GLY A 110 1.57 -6.91 -15.65
C GLY A 110 1.82 -5.72 -14.73
N GLY A 111 0.77 -5.11 -14.18
CA GLY A 111 0.90 -4.02 -13.19
C GLY A 111 1.17 -4.52 -11.78
N TYR A 112 1.51 -3.61 -10.85
CA TYR A 112 2.02 -3.92 -9.52
C TYR A 112 1.17 -3.31 -8.42
N PHE A 113 0.82 -4.10 -7.40
CA PHE A 113 0.34 -3.62 -6.11
C PHE A 113 1.45 -3.75 -5.09
N ILE A 114 1.83 -2.64 -4.46
CA ILE A 114 2.94 -2.55 -3.52
C ILE A 114 2.39 -2.07 -2.18
N ALA A 115 2.55 -2.88 -1.14
CA ALA A 115 2.04 -2.54 0.19
C ALA A 115 3.13 -2.69 1.26
N SER A 116 3.14 -1.76 2.23
CA SER A 116 3.76 -1.98 3.53
C SER A 116 2.70 -1.94 4.63
N PHE A 117 2.96 -2.64 5.71
CA PHE A 117 2.00 -2.83 6.81
C PHE A 117 2.72 -3.20 8.10
N ASP A 118 2.06 -2.97 9.22
CA ASP A 118 2.54 -3.40 10.53
C ASP A 118 2.57 -4.92 10.61
N TYR A 119 3.72 -5.49 11.02
CA TYR A 119 3.98 -6.92 10.93
C TYR A 119 4.78 -7.49 12.10
N TRP A 120 4.41 -8.71 12.49
CA TRP A 120 5.26 -9.60 13.30
C TRP A 120 4.91 -11.07 12.98
N PRO A 121 5.90 -12.01 12.92
CA PRO A 121 5.62 -13.40 12.55
C PRO A 121 4.53 -14.07 13.38
N GLU A 122 4.57 -13.91 14.71
CA GLU A 122 3.55 -14.38 15.61
C GLU A 122 2.43 -13.35 15.78
N LYS A 123 1.21 -13.84 16.05
CA LYS A 123 0.06 -12.95 16.28
C LYS A 123 0.27 -12.07 17.50
N ILE A 124 0.15 -10.76 17.30
CA ILE A 124 0.07 -9.76 18.36
C ILE A 124 -1.39 -9.33 18.48
N ASP A 125 -1.95 -9.40 19.69
CA ASP A 125 -3.31 -8.93 19.95
C ASP A 125 -3.36 -7.41 19.97
N THR A 126 -4.16 -6.84 19.09
CA THR A 126 -4.43 -5.40 18.96
C THR A 126 -5.88 -5.04 19.28
N SER A 127 -6.65 -5.99 19.84
CA SER A 127 -8.07 -5.81 20.17
C SER A 127 -8.30 -4.55 21.02
N GLY A 128 -9.28 -3.75 20.62
CA GLY A 128 -9.63 -2.50 21.28
C GLY A 128 -8.69 -1.32 21.01
N THR A 129 -7.64 -1.51 20.23
CA THR A 129 -6.77 -0.40 19.78
C THR A 129 -7.28 0.14 18.44
N ARG A 130 -7.48 1.46 18.37
CA ARG A 130 -7.99 2.14 17.17
C ARG A 130 -7.12 3.33 16.83
N PHE A 131 -6.88 3.50 15.52
CA PHE A 131 -6.27 4.70 14.96
C PHE A 131 -7.21 5.30 13.90
N PHE A 132 -7.33 6.61 13.87
CA PHE A 132 -8.21 7.32 12.94
C PHE A 132 -9.68 6.86 12.99
N GLY A 133 -10.13 6.32 14.15
CA GLY A 133 -11.47 5.76 14.30
C GLY A 133 -11.66 4.34 13.74
N MET A 134 -10.61 3.75 13.16
CA MET A 134 -10.58 2.42 12.57
C MET A 134 -9.85 1.41 13.49
N ASP A 135 -10.25 0.16 13.46
CA ASP A 135 -9.55 -0.89 14.18
C ASP A 135 -8.15 -1.08 13.56
N TRP A 136 -7.19 -1.39 14.41
CA TRP A 136 -5.79 -1.54 14.01
C TRP A 136 -5.34 -2.99 14.12
N LYS A 137 -4.51 -3.43 13.18
CA LYS A 137 -3.99 -4.78 13.10
C LYS A 137 -2.47 -4.79 12.89
N ILE A 138 -1.76 -5.64 13.64
CA ILE A 138 -0.41 -6.07 13.31
C ILE A 138 -0.57 -7.44 12.65
N PHE A 139 -0.23 -7.53 11.36
CA PHE A 139 -0.35 -8.76 10.60
C PHE A 139 0.63 -9.81 11.11
N SER A 140 0.15 -11.04 11.26
CA SER A 140 1.00 -12.22 11.48
C SER A 140 1.38 -12.88 10.17
N LYS A 141 2.36 -13.79 10.21
CA LYS A 141 2.72 -14.65 9.07
C LYS A 141 1.50 -15.40 8.50
N ALA A 142 0.65 -15.93 9.37
CA ALA A 142 -0.55 -16.66 8.95
C ALA A 142 -1.51 -15.75 8.17
N GLU A 143 -1.76 -14.54 8.67
CA GLU A 143 -2.68 -13.58 8.04
C GLU A 143 -2.13 -13.05 6.69
N ILE A 144 -0.81 -12.87 6.56
CA ILE A 144 -0.22 -12.50 5.27
C ILE A 144 -0.28 -13.66 4.27
N ASN A 145 -0.07 -14.91 4.71
CA ASN A 145 -0.25 -16.07 3.85
C ASN A 145 -1.69 -16.19 3.35
N GLU A 146 -2.67 -15.95 4.22
CA GLU A 146 -4.09 -15.94 3.85
C GLU A 146 -4.37 -14.84 2.82
N PHE A 147 -3.92 -13.62 3.08
CA PHE A 147 -4.05 -12.48 2.15
C PHE A 147 -3.44 -12.77 0.77
N VAL A 148 -2.23 -13.32 0.72
CA VAL A 148 -1.56 -13.67 -0.53
C VAL A 148 -2.28 -14.83 -1.25
N THR A 149 -2.80 -15.81 -0.51
CA THR A 149 -3.59 -16.90 -1.08
C THR A 149 -4.89 -16.37 -1.69
N GLU A 150 -5.55 -15.46 -1.00
CA GLU A 150 -6.76 -14.80 -1.49
C GLU A 150 -6.48 -13.90 -2.71
N ALA A 151 -5.34 -13.20 -2.72
CA ALA A 151 -4.92 -12.36 -3.84
C ALA A 151 -4.80 -13.13 -5.15
N ALA A 152 -4.42 -14.42 -5.11
CA ALA A 152 -4.32 -15.27 -6.29
C ALA A 152 -5.68 -15.47 -6.99
N ALA A 153 -6.80 -15.48 -6.25
CA ALA A 153 -8.15 -15.54 -6.83
C ALA A 153 -8.48 -14.29 -7.66
N TYR A 154 -7.80 -13.18 -7.40
CA TYR A 154 -7.91 -11.93 -8.14
C TYR A 154 -6.75 -11.72 -9.14
N ARG A 155 -6.02 -12.81 -9.49
CA ARG A 155 -4.89 -12.77 -10.44
C ARG A 155 -3.70 -11.92 -9.95
N LEU A 156 -3.57 -11.69 -8.65
CA LEU A 156 -2.46 -10.98 -8.03
C LEU A 156 -1.52 -11.98 -7.37
N HIS A 157 -0.27 -12.02 -7.82
CA HIS A 157 0.72 -13.00 -7.37
C HIS A 157 1.98 -12.31 -6.84
N PRO A 158 2.58 -12.79 -5.74
CA PRO A 158 3.79 -12.19 -5.19
C PRO A 158 4.95 -12.26 -6.17
N ILE A 159 5.78 -11.21 -6.15
CA ILE A 159 7.03 -11.16 -6.90
C ILE A 159 8.18 -11.56 -5.97
N GLY A 160 8.95 -12.56 -6.40
CA GLY A 160 10.07 -13.07 -5.64
C GLY A 160 9.67 -14.01 -4.51
N GLU A 161 10.63 -14.32 -3.65
CA GLU A 161 10.45 -15.20 -2.51
C GLU A 161 9.86 -14.44 -1.32
N MET A 162 8.80 -15.00 -0.74
CA MET A 162 8.22 -14.46 0.48
C MET A 162 9.08 -14.78 1.70
N ARG A 163 9.52 -13.76 2.40
CA ARG A 163 10.28 -13.86 3.65
C ARG A 163 9.45 -13.35 4.80
N TYR A 164 9.37 -14.14 5.87
CA TYR A 164 8.47 -13.90 6.99
C TYR A 164 9.21 -13.70 8.32
N GLU A 165 10.54 -13.66 8.30
CA GLU A 165 11.36 -13.49 9.49
C GLU A 165 11.26 -12.05 9.99
N GLY A 166 11.04 -11.90 11.30
CA GLY A 166 11.20 -10.64 12.02
C GLY A 166 12.41 -10.76 12.94
N ASN A 167 13.47 -10.02 12.65
CA ASN A 167 14.70 -10.07 13.48
C ASN A 167 14.63 -9.10 14.66
N ASP A 168 14.00 -7.95 14.46
CA ASP A 168 13.88 -6.88 15.45
C ASP A 168 12.47 -6.32 15.49
N LYS A 169 12.08 -5.75 16.63
CA LYS A 169 10.86 -4.99 16.86
C LYS A 169 11.16 -3.50 17.07
N PRO A 170 11.59 -2.78 16.03
CA PRO A 170 12.06 -1.40 16.17
C PRO A 170 10.92 -0.40 16.40
N ILE A 171 9.67 -0.83 16.20
CA ILE A 171 8.49 0.02 16.40
C ILE A 171 7.93 -0.25 17.79
N ASP A 172 7.67 0.81 18.54
CA ASP A 172 6.92 0.79 19.78
C ASP A 172 5.72 1.75 19.63
N CYS A 173 4.54 1.17 19.53
CA CYS A 173 3.29 1.93 19.35
C CYS A 173 2.17 1.25 20.13
N ALA A 174 1.37 2.04 20.87
CA ALA A 174 0.26 1.54 21.68
C ALA A 174 0.63 0.36 22.59
N ALA A 175 1.83 0.42 23.22
CA ALA A 175 2.42 -0.64 24.04
C ALA A 175 2.60 -1.99 23.31
N LYS A 176 2.71 -1.97 22.00
CA LYS A 176 3.06 -3.13 21.17
C LYS A 176 4.39 -2.87 20.48
N GLN A 177 5.20 -3.92 20.37
CA GLN A 177 6.46 -3.89 19.65
C GLN A 177 6.39 -4.80 18.43
N TYR A 178 6.78 -4.28 17.26
CA TYR A 178 6.67 -4.96 15.97
C TYR A 178 7.64 -4.39 14.94
N THR A 179 7.56 -4.85 13.72
CA THR A 179 8.28 -4.33 12.55
C THR A 179 7.29 -4.03 11.42
N PHE A 180 7.80 -3.69 10.24
CA PHE A 180 6.99 -3.58 9.02
C PHE A 180 7.21 -4.78 8.12
N GLY A 181 6.13 -5.22 7.45
CA GLY A 181 6.17 -6.03 6.26
C GLY A 181 6.13 -5.17 5.00
N TRP A 182 6.68 -5.70 3.91
CA TRP A 182 6.60 -5.11 2.59
C TRP A 182 6.36 -6.19 1.54
N LEU A 183 5.41 -5.96 0.64
CA LEU A 183 4.92 -6.94 -0.31
C LEU A 183 4.73 -6.30 -1.68
N VAL A 184 5.10 -7.01 -2.73
CA VAL A 184 4.73 -6.67 -4.10
C VAL A 184 3.95 -7.82 -4.72
N LEU A 185 2.75 -7.50 -5.22
CA LEU A 185 1.96 -8.40 -6.04
C LEU A 185 1.94 -7.90 -7.48
N SER A 186 2.08 -8.80 -8.46
CA SER A 186 1.90 -8.50 -9.87
C SER A 186 0.59 -9.09 -10.37
N LYS A 187 -0.15 -8.33 -11.18
CA LYS A 187 -1.33 -8.83 -11.88
C LYS A 187 -0.90 -9.67 -13.08
N SER A 188 -1.33 -10.93 -13.11
CA SER A 188 -1.04 -11.79 -14.28
C SER A 188 -1.68 -11.26 -15.57
N VAL A 189 -1.02 -11.51 -16.66
CA VAL A 189 -1.45 -11.15 -18.03
C VAL A 189 -2.68 -11.94 -18.45
#